data_787843639270a93f58cebd457a4dac11
#
_entry.id   787843639270a93f58cebd457a4dac11
#
_cell.length_a   1.000
_cell.length_b   1.000
_cell.length_c   1.000
_cell.angle_alpha   90.00
_cell.angle_beta   90.00
_cell.angle_gamma   90.00
#
_symmetry.space_group_name_H-M   'P 1'
#
loop_
_entity.id
_entity.type
_entity.pdbx_description
1 polymer ?
#
loop_
_entity_poly.entity_id
_entity_poly.type
_entity_poly.pdbx_seq_one_letter_code
_entity_poly.pdbx_strand_id
1 'polypeptide(L)'
;MLKFVKDIKGDKVIWIVVIILCIFSLLAVYSSTGTLAYRKQHGNTEYYLFKHFMILAFGLGLMYITHLIKYTYYSRISQIGLFLTFPLLLLTLISGTNLNDANRWLTVPIVNLTFQSSDVAKLFLIMYLARVLSKKQELVQDFRKGFLPVIIPVVIVTILILPANFSTAAILFVTCMVLMFIGRISMKYMLSLVGMGIIAIVMIFTLSKSFPALFPRGTTWVARIDHFINKQEAEPDATYQVDQAKIAIVQGGILGKSPGKSTQRNFLPHPYSDFIFAIIIEEYGLVGGSFVLLLYLILFYRVIRIASRSKGNFGTLLSIGIGFSLVFQAFINMAVAVNLFPVTGQTLPLVSMGGTSIWFTCISIGIILSVSRVADIETRDGTEVEILQEPTLSITPQTVQAS
;
A
#
# COMPACT_ATOMS: atom_id res chain seq x y z
N MET A 1 28.27 11.29 -7.43
CA MET A 1 27.16 10.35 -7.52
C MET A 1 27.46 8.98 -6.89
N LEU A 2 28.60 8.35 -7.19
CA LEU A 2 28.97 7.03 -6.64
C LEU A 2 29.20 6.99 -5.10
N LYS A 3 29.60 8.09 -4.46
CA LYS A 3 29.72 8.17 -2.99
C LYS A 3 28.34 8.12 -2.30
N PHE A 4 27.33 8.79 -2.84
CA PHE A 4 25.97 8.82 -2.29
C PHE A 4 25.31 7.43 -2.29
N VAL A 5 25.56 6.62 -3.33
CA VAL A 5 25.06 5.23 -3.45
C VAL A 5 25.73 4.30 -2.43
N LYS A 6 26.97 4.61 -2.03
CA LYS A 6 27.73 3.82 -1.05
C LYS A 6 27.24 4.05 0.39
N ASP A 7 26.66 5.22 0.66
CA ASP A 7 26.14 5.62 1.99
C ASP A 7 24.64 5.27 2.20
N ILE A 8 23.94 4.80 1.17
CA ILE A 8 22.56 4.30 1.29
C ILE A 8 22.59 2.97 2.05
N LYS A 9 22.22 3.04 3.35
CA LYS A 9 22.11 1.87 4.22
C LYS A 9 20.74 1.18 4.00
N GLY A 10 20.66 -0.13 4.27
CA GLY A 10 19.47 -0.94 4.05
C GLY A 10 19.41 -1.57 2.66
N ASP A 11 18.27 -2.16 2.32
CA ASP A 11 18.08 -2.96 1.11
C ASP A 11 18.16 -2.14 -0.18
N LYS A 12 19.29 -2.28 -0.90
CA LYS A 12 19.54 -1.55 -2.16
C LYS A 12 18.53 -1.89 -3.27
N VAL A 13 18.00 -3.12 -3.27
CA VAL A 13 17.03 -3.54 -4.30
C VAL A 13 15.72 -2.79 -4.15
N ILE A 14 15.25 -2.56 -2.91
CA ILE A 14 14.05 -1.75 -2.67
C ILE A 14 14.25 -0.32 -3.19
N TRP A 15 15.42 0.30 -2.95
CA TRP A 15 15.72 1.63 -3.48
C TRP A 15 15.64 1.67 -5.00
N ILE A 16 16.22 0.68 -5.68
CA ILE A 16 16.20 0.58 -7.16
C ILE A 16 14.76 0.40 -7.66
N VAL A 17 13.99 -0.51 -7.06
CA VAL A 17 12.58 -0.75 -7.44
C VAL A 17 11.75 0.51 -7.29
N VAL A 18 11.90 1.25 -6.17
CA VAL A 18 11.19 2.51 -5.94
C VAL A 18 11.55 3.56 -7.00
N ILE A 19 12.83 3.73 -7.31
CA ILE A 19 13.26 4.69 -8.34
C ILE A 19 12.67 4.32 -9.69
N ILE A 20 12.70 3.05 -10.08
CA ILE A 20 12.12 2.60 -11.36
C ILE A 20 10.61 2.85 -11.39
N LEU A 21 9.87 2.53 -10.29
CA LEU A 21 8.43 2.81 -10.20
C LEU A 21 8.14 4.32 -10.28
N CYS A 22 8.97 5.17 -9.66
CA CYS A 22 8.83 6.62 -9.76
C CYS A 22 9.06 7.14 -11.20
N ILE A 23 10.03 6.57 -11.93
CA ILE A 23 10.25 6.91 -13.35
C ILE A 23 9.03 6.50 -14.18
N PHE A 24 8.52 5.27 -14.01
CA PHE A 24 7.28 4.84 -14.67
C PHE A 24 6.10 5.74 -14.31
N SER A 25 5.99 6.16 -13.04
CA SER A 25 4.97 7.10 -12.59
C SER A 25 5.02 8.42 -13.37
N LEU A 26 6.19 9.02 -13.48
CA LEU A 26 6.36 10.29 -14.22
C LEU A 26 5.95 10.13 -15.68
N LEU A 27 6.37 9.07 -16.36
CA LEU A 27 6.05 8.82 -17.76
C LEU A 27 4.54 8.57 -17.95
N ALA A 28 3.94 7.69 -17.15
CA ALA A 28 2.53 7.34 -17.24
C ALA A 28 1.60 8.50 -16.86
N VAL A 29 1.94 9.27 -15.82
CA VAL A 29 1.16 10.45 -15.42
C VAL A 29 1.27 11.56 -16.45
N TYR A 30 2.45 11.84 -17.00
CA TYR A 30 2.61 12.81 -18.08
C TYR A 30 1.72 12.47 -19.27
N SER A 31 1.73 11.21 -19.70
CA SER A 31 0.88 10.76 -20.79
C SER A 31 -0.61 10.86 -20.47
N SER A 32 -1.02 10.42 -19.27
CA SER A 32 -2.44 10.31 -18.90
C SER A 32 -3.12 11.61 -18.47
N THR A 33 -2.35 12.69 -18.22
CA THR A 33 -2.91 13.98 -17.75
C THR A 33 -3.29 14.95 -18.86
N GLY A 34 -3.14 14.60 -20.14
CA GLY A 34 -3.43 15.48 -21.28
C GLY A 34 -4.85 16.06 -21.26
N THR A 35 -5.88 15.24 -21.09
CA THR A 35 -7.28 15.69 -21.00
C THR A 35 -7.55 16.56 -19.77
N LEU A 36 -6.95 16.25 -18.64
CA LEU A 36 -7.05 17.06 -17.43
C LEU A 36 -6.43 18.45 -17.62
N ALA A 37 -5.28 18.49 -18.27
CA ALA A 37 -4.58 19.73 -18.61
C ALA A 37 -5.43 20.61 -19.54
N TYR A 38 -6.06 20.00 -20.54
CA TYR A 38 -6.93 20.75 -21.46
C TYR A 38 -8.14 21.34 -20.76
N ARG A 39 -8.78 20.57 -19.85
CA ARG A 39 -9.97 21.04 -19.13
C ARG A 39 -9.70 22.09 -18.05
N LYS A 40 -8.52 22.04 -17.36
CA LYS A 40 -8.25 22.88 -16.17
C LYS A 40 -7.11 23.88 -16.32
N GLN A 41 -6.20 23.69 -17.31
CA GLN A 41 -4.94 24.45 -17.43
C GLN A 41 -4.64 24.83 -18.89
N HIS A 42 -5.66 25.05 -19.72
CA HIS A 42 -5.50 25.48 -21.13
C HIS A 42 -4.50 24.63 -21.94
N GLY A 43 -4.41 23.33 -21.63
CA GLY A 43 -3.53 22.40 -22.33
C GLY A 43 -2.12 22.25 -21.75
N ASN A 44 -1.79 22.91 -20.63
CA ASN A 44 -0.46 22.83 -20.02
C ASN A 44 -0.27 21.53 -19.24
N THR A 45 0.23 20.48 -19.90
CA THR A 45 0.57 19.19 -19.31
C THR A 45 1.83 19.26 -18.43
N GLU A 46 2.74 20.18 -18.72
CA GLU A 46 3.99 20.37 -17.97
C GLU A 46 3.71 20.78 -16.52
N TYR A 47 2.65 21.54 -16.28
CA TYR A 47 2.20 21.90 -14.94
C TYR A 47 1.90 20.66 -14.06
N TYR A 48 1.18 19.68 -14.61
CA TYR A 48 0.86 18.44 -13.89
C TYR A 48 2.08 17.55 -13.72
N LEU A 49 2.98 17.48 -14.71
CA LEU A 49 4.24 16.76 -14.60
C LEU A 49 5.10 17.35 -13.47
N PHE A 50 5.29 18.69 -13.47
CA PHE A 50 6.07 19.36 -12.43
C PHE A 50 5.47 19.18 -11.04
N LYS A 51 4.15 19.35 -10.93
CA LYS A 51 3.42 19.11 -9.67
C LYS A 51 3.62 17.69 -9.17
N HIS A 52 3.50 16.69 -10.04
CA HIS A 52 3.68 15.29 -9.69
C HIS A 52 5.13 14.97 -9.32
N PHE A 53 6.08 15.51 -10.06
CA PHE A 53 7.51 15.42 -9.74
C PHE A 53 7.82 15.97 -8.35
N MET A 54 7.29 17.14 -7.99
CA MET A 54 7.49 17.72 -6.65
C MET A 54 6.88 16.84 -5.54
N ILE A 55 5.71 16.25 -5.78
CA ILE A 55 5.08 15.31 -4.84
C ILE A 55 5.96 14.07 -4.65
N LEU A 56 6.49 13.49 -5.74
CA LEU A 56 7.40 12.34 -5.69
C LEU A 56 8.72 12.68 -5.00
N ALA A 57 9.34 13.82 -5.35
CA ALA A 57 10.60 14.25 -4.75
C ALA A 57 10.46 14.47 -3.23
N PHE A 58 9.39 15.12 -2.80
CA PHE A 58 9.08 15.29 -1.38
C PHE A 58 8.81 13.93 -0.70
N GLY A 59 8.06 13.04 -1.36
CA GLY A 59 7.83 11.67 -0.88
C GLY A 59 9.13 10.88 -0.70
N LEU A 60 10.05 10.94 -1.66
CA LEU A 60 11.37 10.31 -1.55
C LEU A 60 12.20 10.90 -0.41
N GLY A 61 12.10 12.22 -0.18
CA GLY A 61 12.70 12.88 0.99
C GLY A 61 12.13 12.34 2.31
N LEU A 62 10.81 12.17 2.40
CA LEU A 62 10.16 11.54 3.56
C LEU A 62 10.59 10.08 3.75
N MET A 63 10.72 9.32 2.66
CA MET A 63 11.23 7.94 2.68
C MET A 63 12.64 7.91 3.26
N TYR A 64 13.51 8.81 2.83
CA TYR A 64 14.88 8.91 3.34
C TYR A 64 14.91 9.28 4.83
N ILE A 65 14.11 10.27 5.26
CA ILE A 65 14.03 10.67 6.69
C ILE A 65 13.52 9.51 7.54
N THR A 66 12.44 8.85 7.13
CA THR A 66 11.88 7.71 7.88
C THR A 66 12.81 6.50 7.92
N HIS A 67 13.60 6.27 6.87
CA HIS A 67 14.64 5.26 6.86
C HIS A 67 15.77 5.53 7.89
N LEU A 68 16.08 6.80 8.19
CA LEU A 68 17.11 7.15 9.18
C LEU A 68 16.66 6.91 10.63
N ILE A 69 15.35 6.94 10.90
CA ILE A 69 14.79 6.70 12.23
C ILE A 69 14.88 5.20 12.56
N LYS A 70 15.38 4.82 13.73
CA LYS A 70 15.44 3.42 14.16
C LYS A 70 14.03 2.87 14.32
N TYR A 71 13.75 1.70 13.69
CA TYR A 71 12.39 1.13 13.63
C TYR A 71 11.73 0.90 15.00
N THR A 72 12.51 0.73 16.06
CA THR A 72 11.99 0.55 17.41
C THR A 72 11.17 1.74 17.93
N TYR A 73 11.48 2.97 17.46
CA TYR A 73 10.70 4.17 17.82
C TYR A 73 9.30 4.13 17.23
N TYR A 74 9.11 3.50 16.07
CA TYR A 74 7.79 3.36 15.46
C TYR A 74 6.82 2.57 16.33
N SER A 75 7.32 1.71 17.23
CA SER A 75 6.52 1.03 18.23
C SER A 75 5.82 2.02 19.20
N ARG A 76 6.48 3.09 19.61
CA ARG A 76 5.86 4.13 20.47
C ARG A 76 4.99 5.07 19.65
N ILE A 77 5.48 5.50 18.50
CA ILE A 77 4.77 6.38 17.56
C ILE A 77 3.42 5.78 17.16
N SER A 78 3.34 4.45 16.97
CA SER A 78 2.11 3.78 16.58
C SER A 78 0.96 3.94 17.59
N GLN A 79 1.24 4.03 18.88
CA GLN A 79 0.20 4.22 19.90
C GLN A 79 -0.39 5.62 19.83
N ILE A 80 0.48 6.63 19.77
CA ILE A 80 0.06 8.04 19.67
C ILE A 80 -0.66 8.25 18.35
N GLY A 81 -0.09 7.74 17.25
CA GLY A 81 -0.68 7.85 15.93
C GLY A 81 -2.05 7.18 15.82
N LEU A 82 -2.23 5.99 16.37
CA LEU A 82 -3.53 5.32 16.38
C LEU A 82 -4.56 6.13 17.19
N PHE A 83 -4.18 6.67 18.36
CA PHE A 83 -5.08 7.51 19.15
C PHE A 83 -5.51 8.76 18.38
N LEU A 84 -4.59 9.41 17.66
CA LEU A 84 -4.90 10.58 16.82
C LEU A 84 -5.73 10.20 15.57
N THR A 85 -5.65 8.95 15.13
CA THR A 85 -6.41 8.48 13.96
C THR A 85 -7.93 8.50 14.20
N PHE A 86 -8.40 8.20 15.42
CA PHE A 86 -9.84 8.18 15.71
C PHE A 86 -10.50 9.55 15.50
N PRO A 87 -10.05 10.65 16.15
CA PRO A 87 -10.65 11.96 15.91
C PRO A 87 -10.46 12.43 14.45
N LEU A 88 -9.34 12.06 13.81
CA LEU A 88 -9.09 12.40 12.42
C LEU A 88 -10.12 11.75 11.46
N LEU A 89 -10.43 10.47 11.66
CA LEU A 89 -11.45 9.77 10.88
C LEU A 89 -12.85 10.32 11.15
N LEU A 90 -13.18 10.62 12.40
CA LEU A 90 -14.47 11.24 12.75
C LEU A 90 -14.61 12.62 12.10
N LEU A 91 -13.59 13.46 12.16
CA LEU A 91 -13.58 14.75 11.47
C LEU A 91 -13.77 14.60 9.96
N THR A 92 -13.16 13.56 9.36
CA THR A 92 -13.33 13.31 7.92
C THR A 92 -14.76 12.94 7.58
N LEU A 93 -15.44 12.17 8.42
CA LEU A 93 -16.84 11.80 8.20
C LEU A 93 -17.78 13.00 8.32
N ILE A 94 -17.52 13.93 9.25
CA ILE A 94 -18.38 15.08 9.55
C ILE A 94 -18.08 16.25 8.60
N SER A 95 -16.81 16.59 8.40
CA SER A 95 -16.36 17.82 7.74
C SER A 95 -15.47 17.57 6.52
N GLY A 96 -15.39 16.34 6.02
CA GLY A 96 -14.57 16.00 4.86
C GLY A 96 -15.05 16.72 3.59
N THR A 97 -14.09 17.05 2.71
CA THR A 97 -14.40 17.58 1.37
C THR A 97 -15.06 16.49 0.55
N ASN A 98 -16.25 16.81 0.03
CA ASN A 98 -17.05 15.91 -0.81
C ASN A 98 -16.45 15.90 -2.23
N LEU A 99 -15.68 14.85 -2.53
CA LEU A 99 -15.17 14.57 -3.87
C LEU A 99 -15.77 13.24 -4.32
N ASN A 100 -16.55 13.27 -5.40
CA ASN A 100 -17.26 12.09 -5.93
C ASN A 100 -18.20 11.46 -4.89
N ASP A 101 -19.08 12.27 -4.27
CA ASP A 101 -20.07 11.87 -3.27
C ASP A 101 -19.52 11.17 -2.03
N ALA A 102 -18.26 11.40 -1.69
CA ALA A 102 -17.62 10.85 -0.51
C ALA A 102 -16.73 11.84 0.24
N ASN A 103 -16.96 11.93 1.53
CA ASN A 103 -16.08 12.62 2.46
C ASN A 103 -14.85 11.75 2.78
N ARG A 104 -13.86 11.76 1.90
CA ARG A 104 -12.61 10.95 2.04
C ARG A 104 -11.40 11.78 2.35
N TRP A 105 -11.45 13.06 2.02
CA TRP A 105 -10.33 13.97 2.04
C TRP A 105 -10.53 15.05 3.07
N LEU A 106 -9.47 15.35 3.83
CA LEU A 106 -9.40 16.53 4.68
C LEU A 106 -8.50 17.55 4.00
N THR A 107 -9.00 18.77 3.92
CA THR A 107 -8.20 19.92 3.43
C THR A 107 -7.65 20.67 4.62
N VAL A 108 -6.32 20.80 4.69
CA VAL A 108 -5.67 21.67 5.67
C VAL A 108 -5.83 23.11 5.21
N PRO A 109 -6.58 23.97 5.93
CA PRO A 109 -6.95 25.30 5.43
C PRO A 109 -5.76 26.21 5.15
N ILE A 110 -4.66 26.08 5.91
CA ILE A 110 -3.48 26.94 5.82
C ILE A 110 -2.69 26.71 4.52
N VAL A 111 -2.62 25.48 4.06
CA VAL A 111 -1.76 25.06 2.91
C VAL A 111 -2.59 24.62 1.72
N ASN A 112 -3.92 24.59 1.81
CA ASN A 112 -4.84 24.03 0.82
C ASN A 112 -4.44 22.62 0.34
N LEU A 113 -3.81 21.86 1.24
CA LEU A 113 -3.35 20.50 0.96
C LEU A 113 -4.44 19.53 1.38
N THR A 114 -4.91 18.73 0.43
CA THR A 114 -5.86 17.65 0.70
C THR A 114 -5.11 16.36 0.99
N PHE A 115 -5.44 15.68 2.08
CA PHE A 115 -4.90 14.36 2.39
C PHE A 115 -6.01 13.38 2.75
N GLN A 116 -5.76 12.11 2.48
CA GLN A 116 -6.70 11.03 2.75
C GLN A 116 -6.46 10.47 4.15
N SER A 117 -7.39 10.68 5.07
CA SER A 117 -7.27 10.26 6.48
C SER A 117 -7.14 8.74 6.64
N SER A 118 -7.72 7.96 5.74
CA SER A 118 -7.61 6.49 5.76
C SER A 118 -6.18 5.98 5.47
N ASP A 119 -5.33 6.74 4.75
CA ASP A 119 -3.93 6.33 4.53
C ASP A 119 -3.11 6.47 5.82
N VAL A 120 -3.38 7.53 6.59
CA VAL A 120 -2.83 7.71 7.95
C VAL A 120 -3.28 6.57 8.86
N ALA A 121 -4.59 6.30 8.86
CA ALA A 121 -5.21 5.25 9.68
C ALA A 121 -4.62 3.87 9.38
N LYS A 122 -4.48 3.53 8.10
CA LYS A 122 -3.90 2.28 7.63
C LYS A 122 -2.48 2.08 8.17
N LEU A 123 -1.63 3.08 8.03
CA LEU A 123 -0.25 3.01 8.49
C LEU A 123 -0.16 2.81 10.01
N PHE A 124 -0.83 3.66 10.79
CA PHE A 124 -0.75 3.58 12.26
C PHE A 124 -1.41 2.32 12.82
N LEU A 125 -2.49 1.83 12.22
CA LEU A 125 -3.14 0.59 12.65
C LEU A 125 -2.20 -0.62 12.43
N ILE A 126 -1.58 -0.74 11.25
CA ILE A 126 -0.63 -1.82 10.95
C ILE A 126 0.55 -1.79 11.92
N MET A 127 1.14 -0.60 12.16
CA MET A 127 2.24 -0.43 13.11
C MET A 127 1.81 -0.80 14.54
N TYR A 128 0.60 -0.44 14.95
CA TYR A 128 0.06 -0.77 16.28
C TYR A 128 -0.18 -2.28 16.43
N LEU A 129 -0.76 -2.92 15.42
CA LEU A 129 -0.95 -4.37 15.42
C LEU A 129 0.39 -5.11 15.55
N ALA A 130 1.38 -4.73 14.74
CA ALA A 130 2.72 -5.29 14.82
C ALA A 130 3.30 -5.17 16.24
N ARG A 131 3.10 -4.01 16.90
CA ARG A 131 3.52 -3.79 18.29
C ARG A 131 2.80 -4.71 19.27
N VAL A 132 1.46 -4.78 19.24
CA VAL A 132 0.69 -5.56 20.20
C VAL A 132 0.97 -7.05 20.05
N LEU A 133 0.99 -7.56 18.81
CA LEU A 133 1.30 -8.95 18.50
C LEU A 133 2.73 -9.32 18.92
N SER A 134 3.69 -8.43 18.72
CA SER A 134 5.08 -8.64 19.12
C SER A 134 5.25 -8.68 20.66
N LYS A 135 4.56 -7.80 21.39
CA LYS A 135 4.71 -7.72 22.85
C LYS A 135 3.96 -8.80 23.62
N LYS A 136 2.89 -9.33 23.04
CA LYS A 136 1.99 -10.28 23.71
C LYS A 136 2.07 -11.70 23.13
N GLN A 137 3.20 -12.10 22.55
CA GLN A 137 3.34 -13.37 21.84
C GLN A 137 2.92 -14.60 22.65
N GLU A 138 3.17 -14.60 23.95
CA GLU A 138 2.77 -15.71 24.85
C GLU A 138 1.26 -15.71 25.13
N LEU A 139 0.60 -14.56 24.99
CA LEU A 139 -0.80 -14.36 25.34
C LEU A 139 -1.72 -14.28 24.13
N VAL A 140 -1.19 -14.36 22.89
CA VAL A 140 -1.98 -14.19 21.65
C VAL A 140 -3.08 -15.22 21.46
N GLN A 141 -2.97 -16.37 22.10
CA GLN A 141 -3.97 -17.45 22.09
C GLN A 141 -5.14 -17.18 23.05
N ASP A 142 -4.96 -16.28 24.04
CA ASP A 142 -6.01 -15.91 24.99
C ASP A 142 -6.98 -14.90 24.39
N PHE A 143 -8.28 -15.13 24.57
CA PHE A 143 -9.32 -14.25 24.02
C PHE A 143 -9.25 -12.83 24.57
N ARG A 144 -9.15 -12.69 25.91
CA ARG A 144 -9.21 -11.39 26.58
C ARG A 144 -7.88 -10.63 26.53
N LYS A 145 -6.76 -11.34 26.70
CA LYS A 145 -5.44 -10.72 26.85
C LYS A 145 -4.71 -10.56 25.51
N GLY A 146 -4.96 -11.45 24.55
CA GLY A 146 -4.31 -11.47 23.23
C GLY A 146 -5.22 -10.93 22.12
N PHE A 147 -6.36 -11.59 21.88
CA PHE A 147 -7.22 -11.29 20.72
C PHE A 147 -7.96 -9.97 20.85
N LEU A 148 -8.62 -9.70 21.98
CA LEU A 148 -9.47 -8.53 22.17
C LEU A 148 -8.72 -7.19 21.99
N PRO A 149 -7.50 -6.98 22.53
CA PRO A 149 -6.73 -5.75 22.32
C PRO A 149 -6.29 -5.52 20.88
N VAL A 150 -6.23 -6.58 20.07
CA VAL A 150 -5.87 -6.51 18.65
C VAL A 150 -7.09 -6.19 17.81
N ILE A 151 -8.22 -6.88 18.07
CA ILE A 151 -9.39 -6.77 17.20
C ILE A 151 -10.19 -5.48 17.41
N ILE A 152 -10.25 -4.94 18.63
CA ILE A 152 -11.02 -3.72 18.91
C ILE A 152 -10.56 -2.54 18.03
N PRO A 153 -9.27 -2.17 17.98
CA PRO A 153 -8.81 -1.10 17.10
C PRO A 153 -9.06 -1.40 15.62
N VAL A 154 -8.92 -2.66 15.19
CA VAL A 154 -9.19 -3.06 13.79
C VAL A 154 -10.64 -2.80 13.43
N VAL A 155 -11.58 -3.26 14.26
CA VAL A 155 -13.01 -3.09 14.01
C VAL A 155 -13.40 -1.61 14.02
N ILE A 156 -12.93 -0.84 15.01
CA ILE A 156 -13.28 0.59 15.11
C ILE A 156 -12.76 1.36 13.87
N VAL A 157 -11.49 1.18 13.51
CA VAL A 157 -10.91 1.88 12.34
C VAL A 157 -11.60 1.44 11.05
N THR A 158 -11.86 0.14 10.89
CA THR A 158 -12.56 -0.38 9.70
C THR A 158 -13.97 0.19 9.58
N ILE A 159 -14.74 0.24 10.66
CA ILE A 159 -16.10 0.82 10.69
C ILE A 159 -16.06 2.32 10.37
N LEU A 160 -15.07 3.06 10.88
CA LEU A 160 -14.95 4.49 10.59
C LEU A 160 -14.57 4.79 9.12
N ILE A 161 -13.79 3.91 8.48
CA ILE A 161 -13.41 4.06 7.06
C ILE A 161 -14.54 3.61 6.13
N LEU A 162 -15.32 2.61 6.54
CA LEU A 162 -16.31 1.91 5.70
C LEU A 162 -17.30 2.85 5.00
N PRO A 163 -17.96 3.84 5.65
CA PRO A 163 -18.90 4.74 4.99
C PRO A 163 -18.24 5.58 3.89
N ALA A 164 -16.99 5.98 4.11
CA ALA A 164 -16.24 6.78 3.16
C ALA A 164 -15.66 5.94 1.99
N ASN A 165 -15.17 4.74 2.28
CA ASN A 165 -14.51 3.89 1.28
C ASN A 165 -14.52 2.40 1.69
N PHE A 166 -15.53 1.67 1.20
CA PHE A 166 -15.67 0.22 1.43
C PHE A 166 -14.41 -0.57 1.03
N SER A 167 -13.86 -0.28 -0.16
CA SER A 167 -12.72 -1.01 -0.68
C SER A 167 -11.46 -0.82 0.18
N THR A 168 -11.21 0.40 0.65
CA THR A 168 -10.08 0.67 1.57
C THR A 168 -10.29 -0.06 2.90
N ALA A 169 -11.51 -0.05 3.45
CA ALA A 169 -11.85 -0.76 4.67
C ALA A 169 -11.63 -2.28 4.52
N ALA A 170 -12.09 -2.86 3.41
CA ALA A 170 -11.92 -4.28 3.11
C ALA A 170 -10.44 -4.68 2.96
N ILE A 171 -9.65 -3.92 2.17
CA ILE A 171 -8.21 -4.17 1.99
C ILE A 171 -7.47 -4.07 3.34
N LEU A 172 -7.80 -3.06 4.16
CA LEU A 172 -7.21 -2.90 5.47
C LEU A 172 -7.56 -4.06 6.40
N PHE A 173 -8.84 -4.47 6.43
CA PHE A 173 -9.30 -5.61 7.22
C PHE A 173 -8.57 -6.91 6.83
N VAL A 174 -8.46 -7.21 5.52
CA VAL A 174 -7.70 -8.37 5.03
C VAL A 174 -6.23 -8.28 5.44
N THR A 175 -5.61 -7.10 5.33
CA THR A 175 -4.22 -6.88 5.77
C THR A 175 -4.05 -7.17 7.27
N CYS A 176 -4.99 -6.68 8.10
CA CYS A 176 -4.98 -6.95 9.54
C CYS A 176 -5.17 -8.44 9.84
N MET A 177 -6.05 -9.14 9.11
CA MET A 177 -6.25 -10.59 9.22
C MET A 177 -4.97 -11.37 8.92
N VAL A 178 -4.28 -11.03 7.82
CA VAL A 178 -2.99 -11.65 7.46
C VAL A 178 -1.95 -11.39 8.55
N LEU A 179 -1.89 -10.16 9.09
CA LEU A 179 -0.94 -9.84 10.15
C LEU A 179 -1.26 -10.57 11.47
N MET A 180 -2.54 -10.75 11.82
CA MET A 180 -2.99 -11.55 12.96
C MET A 180 -2.65 -13.03 12.77
N PHE A 181 -2.80 -13.56 11.55
CA PHE A 181 -2.42 -14.94 11.21
C PHE A 181 -0.91 -15.16 11.43
N ILE A 182 -0.07 -14.29 10.89
CA ILE A 182 1.38 -14.35 11.07
C ILE A 182 1.77 -14.13 12.53
N GLY A 183 1.01 -13.29 13.26
CA GLY A 183 1.14 -13.05 14.69
C GLY A 183 0.66 -14.20 15.59
N ARG A 184 0.26 -15.34 14.99
CA ARG A 184 -0.16 -16.58 15.68
C ARG A 184 -1.44 -16.44 16.53
N ILE A 185 -2.35 -15.56 16.16
CA ILE A 185 -3.71 -15.52 16.73
C ILE A 185 -4.42 -16.85 16.43
N SER A 186 -5.20 -17.35 17.40
CA SER A 186 -5.95 -18.61 17.25
C SER A 186 -6.86 -18.59 16.02
N MET A 187 -6.78 -19.65 15.18
CA MET A 187 -7.61 -19.82 13.99
C MET A 187 -9.11 -19.81 14.28
N LYS A 188 -9.53 -20.25 15.48
CA LYS A 188 -10.95 -20.19 15.89
C LYS A 188 -11.49 -18.76 15.88
N TYR A 189 -10.74 -17.81 16.41
CA TYR A 189 -11.14 -16.41 16.44
C TYR A 189 -11.08 -15.78 15.04
N MET A 190 -10.10 -16.16 14.24
CA MET A 190 -9.98 -15.68 12.86
C MET A 190 -11.14 -16.14 11.98
N LEU A 191 -11.52 -17.43 12.05
CA LEU A 191 -12.68 -17.96 11.32
C LEU A 191 -13.99 -17.31 11.79
N SER A 192 -14.14 -17.06 13.09
CA SER A 192 -15.29 -16.31 13.63
C SER A 192 -15.36 -14.89 13.06
N LEU A 193 -14.20 -14.20 12.91
CA LEU A 193 -14.16 -12.87 12.31
C LEU A 193 -14.51 -12.88 10.82
N VAL A 194 -14.05 -13.87 10.08
CA VAL A 194 -14.41 -14.04 8.67
C VAL A 194 -15.91 -14.25 8.54
N GLY A 195 -16.49 -15.15 9.37
CA GLY A 195 -17.93 -15.40 9.41
C GLY A 195 -18.74 -14.15 9.73
N MET A 196 -18.33 -13.41 10.78
CA MET A 196 -18.96 -12.13 11.13
C MET A 196 -18.82 -11.09 10.01
N GLY A 197 -17.67 -11.02 9.36
CA GLY A 197 -17.44 -10.12 8.23
C GLY A 197 -18.36 -10.42 7.04
N ILE A 198 -18.54 -11.69 6.69
CA ILE A 198 -19.47 -12.12 5.65
C ILE A 198 -20.92 -11.74 6.01
N ILE A 199 -21.34 -12.04 7.23
CA ILE A 199 -22.68 -11.68 7.72
C ILE A 199 -22.88 -10.15 7.66
N ALA A 200 -21.90 -9.37 8.10
CA ALA A 200 -21.96 -7.91 8.06
C ALA A 200 -22.07 -7.39 6.62
N ILE A 201 -21.32 -7.95 5.68
CA ILE A 201 -21.40 -7.58 4.26
C ILE A 201 -22.81 -7.90 3.72
N VAL A 202 -23.32 -9.12 3.92
CA VAL A 202 -24.66 -9.51 3.47
C VAL A 202 -25.73 -8.59 4.08
N MET A 203 -25.61 -8.28 5.37
CA MET A 203 -26.54 -7.38 6.07
C MET A 203 -26.48 -5.96 5.48
N ILE A 204 -25.29 -5.40 5.24
CA ILE A 204 -25.12 -4.08 4.63
C ILE A 204 -25.77 -4.04 3.24
N PHE A 205 -25.52 -5.06 2.41
CA PHE A 205 -26.11 -5.13 1.06
C PHE A 205 -27.64 -5.23 1.09
N THR A 206 -28.18 -6.07 1.97
CA THR A 206 -29.64 -6.23 2.13
C THR A 206 -30.28 -4.94 2.63
N LEU A 207 -29.71 -4.30 3.65
CA LEU A 207 -30.19 -3.03 4.18
C LEU A 207 -30.09 -1.89 3.16
N SER A 208 -29.01 -1.86 2.38
CA SER A 208 -28.83 -0.85 1.31
C SER A 208 -29.87 -0.97 0.20
N LYS A 209 -30.31 -2.18 -0.12
CA LYS A 209 -31.42 -2.40 -1.08
C LYS A 209 -32.77 -2.03 -0.47
N SER A 210 -33.01 -2.33 0.81
CA SER A 210 -34.29 -2.10 1.47
C SER A 210 -34.48 -0.64 1.93
N PHE A 211 -33.41 0.03 2.34
CA PHE A 211 -33.41 1.39 2.88
C PHE A 211 -32.34 2.29 2.24
N PRO A 212 -32.47 2.66 0.95
CA PRO A 212 -31.46 3.46 0.25
C PRO A 212 -31.18 4.82 0.90
N ALA A 213 -32.18 5.43 1.55
CA ALA A 213 -32.03 6.72 2.22
C ALA A 213 -31.07 6.68 3.45
N LEU A 214 -30.99 5.52 4.13
CA LEU A 214 -30.10 5.34 5.29
C LEU A 214 -28.67 5.02 4.86
N PHE A 215 -28.50 4.46 3.67
CA PHE A 215 -27.19 4.05 3.12
C PHE A 215 -26.99 4.64 1.72
N PRO A 216 -26.77 5.96 1.58
CA PRO A 216 -26.68 6.62 0.26
C PRO A 216 -25.60 6.02 -0.65
N ARG A 217 -24.53 5.48 -0.06
CA ARG A 217 -23.43 4.83 -0.80
C ARG A 217 -23.61 3.32 -0.97
N GLY A 218 -24.54 2.73 -0.26
CA GLY A 218 -24.86 1.30 -0.40
C GLY A 218 -25.34 0.97 -1.81
N THR A 219 -26.13 1.85 -2.42
CA THR A 219 -26.57 1.71 -3.81
C THR A 219 -25.41 1.66 -4.79
N THR A 220 -24.37 2.51 -4.60
CA THR A 220 -23.16 2.50 -5.43
C THR A 220 -22.35 1.20 -5.26
N TRP A 221 -22.29 0.63 -4.04
CA TRP A 221 -21.61 -0.63 -3.81
C TRP A 221 -22.36 -1.81 -4.41
N VAL A 222 -23.69 -1.82 -4.23
CA VAL A 222 -24.56 -2.81 -4.86
C VAL A 222 -24.43 -2.75 -6.38
N ALA A 223 -24.53 -1.56 -6.98
CA ALA A 223 -24.37 -1.39 -8.41
C ALA A 223 -23.03 -1.91 -8.93
N ARG A 224 -21.90 -1.66 -8.24
CA ARG A 224 -20.58 -2.17 -8.65
C ARG A 224 -20.47 -3.67 -8.62
N ILE A 225 -21.14 -4.34 -7.69
CA ILE A 225 -21.15 -5.81 -7.58
C ILE A 225 -22.14 -6.41 -8.57
N ASP A 226 -23.34 -5.86 -8.68
CA ASP A 226 -24.34 -6.29 -9.66
C ASP A 226 -23.76 -6.18 -11.08
N HIS A 227 -23.02 -5.13 -11.36
CA HIS A 227 -22.27 -4.91 -12.59
C HIS A 227 -21.21 -5.98 -12.86
N PHE A 228 -20.47 -6.35 -11.82
CA PHE A 228 -19.41 -7.35 -11.94
C PHE A 228 -19.99 -8.74 -12.20
N ILE A 229 -21.15 -9.06 -11.57
CA ILE A 229 -21.83 -10.36 -11.70
C ILE A 229 -22.74 -10.39 -12.94
N ASN A 230 -23.61 -9.38 -13.13
CA ASN A 230 -24.63 -9.32 -14.16
C ASN A 230 -24.25 -8.29 -15.24
N LYS A 231 -23.38 -8.67 -16.15
CA LYS A 231 -22.83 -7.80 -17.20
C LYS A 231 -23.85 -7.17 -18.14
N GLN A 232 -25.09 -7.68 -18.21
CA GLN A 232 -26.12 -7.30 -19.18
C GLN A 232 -27.12 -6.24 -18.71
N GLU A 233 -27.26 -6.01 -17.40
CA GLU A 233 -28.30 -5.10 -16.84
C GLU A 233 -27.74 -3.82 -16.24
N ALA A 234 -26.51 -3.52 -16.54
CA ALA A 234 -25.76 -2.49 -15.87
C ALA A 234 -26.00 -1.10 -16.50
N GLU A 235 -26.10 -0.05 -15.64
CA GLU A 235 -26.16 1.34 -16.12
C GLU A 235 -24.93 1.68 -16.97
N PRO A 236 -25.10 2.40 -18.11
CA PRO A 236 -24.02 2.65 -19.08
C PRO A 236 -22.77 3.30 -18.47
N ASP A 237 -22.94 4.19 -17.49
CA ASP A 237 -21.82 4.96 -16.90
C ASP A 237 -20.87 4.12 -16.04
N ALA A 238 -21.35 3.06 -15.41
CA ALA A 238 -20.53 2.27 -14.53
C ALA A 238 -19.74 1.17 -15.27
N THR A 239 -20.27 0.62 -16.39
CA THR A 239 -19.55 -0.28 -17.32
C THR A 239 -18.52 0.49 -18.13
N TYR A 240 -18.81 1.74 -18.47
CA TYR A 240 -17.99 2.55 -19.35
C TYR A 240 -16.50 2.56 -18.96
N GLN A 241 -16.19 2.80 -17.68
CA GLN A 241 -14.80 2.85 -17.22
C GLN A 241 -14.06 1.52 -17.41
N VAL A 242 -14.73 0.42 -17.08
CA VAL A 242 -14.15 -0.92 -17.20
C VAL A 242 -13.97 -1.31 -18.66
N ASP A 243 -14.94 -0.98 -19.51
CA ASP A 243 -14.88 -1.30 -20.93
C ASP A 243 -13.80 -0.49 -21.64
N GLN A 244 -13.64 0.80 -21.31
CA GLN A 244 -12.55 1.60 -21.83
C GLN A 244 -11.17 1.06 -21.36
N ALA A 245 -11.06 0.57 -20.12
CA ALA A 245 -9.84 -0.07 -19.63
C ALA A 245 -9.54 -1.38 -20.38
N LYS A 246 -10.54 -2.21 -20.67
CA LYS A 246 -10.37 -3.42 -21.49
C LYS A 246 -9.93 -3.08 -22.91
N ILE A 247 -10.56 -2.06 -23.55
CA ILE A 247 -10.18 -1.59 -24.87
C ILE A 247 -8.72 -1.12 -24.86
N ALA A 248 -8.29 -0.38 -23.85
CA ALA A 248 -6.89 0.03 -23.67
C ALA A 248 -5.94 -1.18 -23.68
N ILE A 249 -6.26 -2.19 -22.87
CA ILE A 249 -5.44 -3.41 -22.75
C ILE A 249 -5.37 -4.18 -24.07
N VAL A 250 -6.51 -4.36 -24.74
CA VAL A 250 -6.56 -5.07 -26.05
C VAL A 250 -5.78 -4.31 -27.10
N GLN A 251 -5.93 -2.98 -27.17
CA GLN A 251 -5.22 -2.15 -28.13
C GLN A 251 -3.71 -2.07 -27.88
N GLY A 252 -3.28 -2.26 -26.61
CA GLY A 252 -1.86 -2.32 -26.25
C GLY A 252 -1.16 -3.57 -26.79
N GLY A 253 -1.87 -4.69 -26.90
CA GLY A 253 -1.27 -5.94 -27.35
C GLY A 253 -0.02 -6.34 -26.56
N ILE A 254 0.97 -6.93 -27.23
CA ILE A 254 2.19 -7.42 -26.57
C ILE A 254 3.19 -6.26 -26.33
N LEU A 255 3.43 -5.41 -27.35
CA LEU A 255 4.50 -4.39 -27.32
C LEU A 255 4.01 -2.97 -27.03
N GLY A 256 2.69 -2.72 -27.06
CA GLY A 256 2.10 -1.40 -26.86
C GLY A 256 2.11 -0.50 -28.08
N LYS A 257 1.39 0.64 -27.98
CA LYS A 257 1.29 1.68 -29.01
C LYS A 257 2.44 2.67 -29.00
N SER A 258 3.38 2.57 -28.13
CA SER A 258 4.47 3.51 -27.77
C SER A 258 4.06 4.53 -26.69
N PRO A 259 5.03 5.01 -25.89
CA PRO A 259 4.81 6.00 -24.84
C PRO A 259 4.13 7.28 -25.39
N GLY A 260 3.16 7.80 -24.65
CA GLY A 260 2.43 9.01 -25.01
C GLY A 260 1.36 8.85 -26.10
N LYS A 261 1.18 7.63 -26.65
CA LYS A 261 0.21 7.36 -27.73
C LYS A 261 -1.06 6.66 -27.28
N SER A 262 -1.36 6.67 -25.95
CA SER A 262 -2.63 6.17 -25.47
C SER A 262 -3.80 6.97 -26.04
N THR A 263 -4.77 6.28 -26.64
CA THR A 263 -6.04 6.87 -27.09
C THR A 263 -7.07 6.84 -25.99
N GLN A 264 -7.06 5.80 -25.15
CA GLN A 264 -8.06 5.59 -24.12
C GLN A 264 -7.94 6.55 -22.94
N ARG A 265 -6.79 7.22 -22.76
CA ARG A 265 -6.64 8.33 -21.80
C ARG A 265 -7.66 9.45 -21.96
N ASN A 266 -8.21 9.63 -23.17
CA ASN A 266 -9.19 10.67 -23.46
C ASN A 266 -10.63 10.26 -23.09
N PHE A 267 -10.88 8.97 -22.96
CA PHE A 267 -12.19 8.40 -22.68
C PHE A 267 -12.33 7.99 -21.21
N LEU A 268 -11.26 7.59 -20.55
CA LEU A 268 -11.27 7.23 -19.13
C LEU A 268 -11.45 8.48 -18.25
N PRO A 269 -12.38 8.51 -17.28
CA PRO A 269 -12.60 9.66 -16.40
C PRO A 269 -11.40 10.02 -15.53
N HIS A 270 -10.66 9.03 -15.02
CA HIS A 270 -9.49 9.18 -14.16
C HIS A 270 -8.32 8.28 -14.59
N PRO A 271 -7.80 8.46 -15.83
CA PRO A 271 -6.79 7.57 -16.39
C PRO A 271 -5.46 7.59 -15.61
N TYR A 272 -5.16 8.73 -14.97
CA TYR A 272 -3.94 8.96 -14.18
C TYR A 272 -4.00 8.39 -12.75
N SER A 273 -5.16 7.90 -12.29
CA SER A 273 -5.40 7.41 -10.91
C SER A 273 -5.68 5.92 -10.89
N ASP A 274 -6.95 5.54 -11.00
CA ASP A 274 -7.43 4.19 -10.71
C ASP A 274 -7.16 3.20 -11.84
N PHE A 275 -7.08 3.69 -13.09
CA PHE A 275 -6.89 2.89 -14.29
C PHE A 275 -5.52 3.12 -14.97
N ILE A 276 -4.54 3.68 -14.23
CA ILE A 276 -3.21 3.94 -14.77
C ILE A 276 -2.54 2.67 -15.32
N PHE A 277 -2.82 1.50 -14.73
CA PHE A 277 -2.28 0.23 -15.19
C PHE A 277 -2.79 -0.16 -16.58
N ALA A 278 -4.05 0.14 -16.91
CA ALA A 278 -4.59 -0.07 -18.25
C ALA A 278 -3.88 0.85 -19.29
N ILE A 279 -3.60 2.10 -18.92
CA ILE A 279 -2.83 3.03 -19.77
C ILE A 279 -1.39 2.54 -19.97
N ILE A 280 -0.75 2.02 -18.92
CA ILE A 280 0.60 1.42 -19.04
C ILE A 280 0.58 0.24 -20.02
N ILE A 281 -0.44 -0.62 -19.99
CA ILE A 281 -0.54 -1.74 -20.93
C ILE A 281 -0.85 -1.20 -22.34
N GLU A 282 -1.69 -0.17 -22.52
CA GLU A 282 -1.94 0.42 -23.83
C GLU A 282 -0.65 0.97 -24.47
N GLU A 283 0.20 1.63 -23.69
CA GLU A 283 1.40 2.28 -24.20
C GLU A 283 2.62 1.37 -24.33
N TYR A 284 2.82 0.48 -23.34
CA TYR A 284 4.00 -0.39 -23.23
C TYR A 284 3.70 -1.87 -23.45
N GLY A 285 2.45 -2.20 -23.77
CA GLY A 285 1.98 -3.57 -23.97
C GLY A 285 1.94 -4.43 -22.72
N LEU A 286 1.65 -5.71 -22.92
CA LEU A 286 1.71 -6.71 -21.85
C LEU A 286 3.12 -6.81 -21.26
N VAL A 287 4.18 -6.55 -22.05
CA VAL A 287 5.56 -6.53 -21.56
C VAL A 287 5.74 -5.45 -20.49
N GLY A 288 5.26 -4.22 -20.73
CA GLY A 288 5.34 -3.15 -19.74
C GLY A 288 4.48 -3.41 -18.50
N GLY A 289 3.25 -3.91 -18.69
CA GLY A 289 2.39 -4.31 -17.58
C GLY A 289 3.01 -5.43 -16.74
N SER A 290 3.57 -6.47 -17.36
CA SER A 290 4.27 -7.56 -16.68
C SER A 290 5.52 -7.08 -15.95
N PHE A 291 6.25 -6.14 -16.51
CA PHE A 291 7.42 -5.55 -15.86
C PHE A 291 7.03 -4.79 -14.58
N VAL A 292 5.96 -3.99 -14.60
CA VAL A 292 5.44 -3.32 -13.39
C VAL A 292 4.98 -4.32 -12.36
N LEU A 293 4.26 -5.39 -12.77
CA LEU A 293 3.87 -6.47 -11.87
C LEU A 293 5.10 -7.13 -11.22
N LEU A 294 6.13 -7.42 -12.00
CA LEU A 294 7.38 -8.02 -11.52
C LEU A 294 8.07 -7.12 -10.47
N LEU A 295 8.06 -5.79 -10.65
CA LEU A 295 8.63 -4.87 -9.66
C LEU A 295 7.92 -4.97 -8.30
N TYR A 296 6.59 -5.11 -8.26
CA TYR A 296 5.87 -5.33 -7.00
C TYR A 296 6.14 -6.72 -6.41
N LEU A 297 6.30 -7.75 -7.22
CA LEU A 297 6.71 -9.09 -6.76
C LEU A 297 8.11 -9.07 -6.15
N ILE A 298 9.06 -8.38 -6.80
CA ILE A 298 10.41 -8.17 -6.25
C ILE A 298 10.34 -7.40 -4.93
N LEU A 299 9.56 -6.33 -4.86
CA LEU A 299 9.35 -5.57 -3.62
C LEU A 299 8.84 -6.49 -2.50
N PHE A 300 7.83 -7.31 -2.78
CA PHE A 300 7.26 -8.23 -1.79
C PHE A 300 8.26 -9.29 -1.34
N TYR A 301 8.98 -9.89 -2.26
CA TYR A 301 10.06 -10.84 -1.95
C TYR A 301 11.13 -10.22 -1.06
N ARG A 302 11.55 -8.98 -1.36
CA ARG A 302 12.55 -8.26 -0.53
C ARG A 302 12.01 -7.96 0.87
N VAL A 303 10.73 -7.60 0.98
CA VAL A 303 10.07 -7.41 2.28
C VAL A 303 10.09 -8.69 3.11
N ILE A 304 9.73 -9.83 2.53
CA ILE A 304 9.78 -11.14 3.22
C ILE A 304 11.22 -11.45 3.67
N ARG A 305 12.19 -11.22 2.81
CA ARG A 305 13.61 -11.43 3.14
C ARG A 305 14.10 -10.53 4.28
N ILE A 306 13.68 -9.26 4.32
CA ILE A 306 13.98 -8.34 5.43
C ILE A 306 13.34 -8.85 6.73
N ALA A 307 12.08 -9.24 6.67
CA ALA A 307 11.34 -9.78 7.81
C ALA A 307 12.01 -11.03 8.38
N SER A 308 12.49 -11.95 7.53
CA SER A 308 13.19 -13.17 7.95
C SER A 308 14.56 -12.90 8.59
N ARG A 309 15.20 -11.77 8.26
CA ARG A 309 16.52 -11.38 8.83
C ARG A 309 16.40 -10.53 10.09
N SER A 310 15.23 -9.97 10.36
CA SER A 310 15.00 -9.15 11.55
C SER A 310 15.04 -10.03 12.81
N LYS A 311 15.92 -9.72 13.76
CA LYS A 311 16.04 -10.45 15.03
C LYS A 311 14.87 -10.20 15.98
N GLY A 312 14.05 -9.16 15.73
CA GLY A 312 12.94 -8.77 16.61
C GLY A 312 11.58 -9.02 15.99
N ASN A 313 10.66 -9.65 16.73
CA ASN A 313 9.29 -9.93 16.29
C ASN A 313 8.53 -8.68 15.82
N PHE A 314 8.81 -7.51 16.41
CA PHE A 314 8.21 -6.25 15.99
C PHE A 314 8.68 -5.84 14.58
N GLY A 315 9.98 -5.92 14.28
CA GLY A 315 10.51 -5.60 12.96
C GLY A 315 9.97 -6.53 11.87
N THR A 316 9.89 -7.84 12.18
CA THR A 316 9.30 -8.86 11.29
C THR A 316 7.84 -8.54 10.96
N LEU A 317 6.98 -8.38 11.97
CA LEU A 317 5.56 -8.11 11.79
C LEU A 317 5.30 -6.75 11.14
N LEU A 318 6.09 -5.74 11.50
CA LEU A 318 6.02 -4.40 10.91
C LEU A 318 6.32 -4.43 9.41
N SER A 319 7.43 -5.06 9.02
CA SER A 319 7.83 -5.14 7.61
C SER A 319 6.80 -5.91 6.79
N ILE A 320 6.35 -7.08 7.26
CA ILE A 320 5.35 -7.88 6.55
C ILE A 320 4.03 -7.14 6.46
N GLY A 321 3.53 -6.55 7.55
CA GLY A 321 2.25 -5.85 7.56
C GLY A 321 2.22 -4.68 6.59
N ILE A 322 3.23 -3.82 6.63
CA ILE A 322 3.33 -2.68 5.72
C ILE A 322 3.56 -3.14 4.27
N GLY A 323 4.50 -4.06 4.04
CA GLY A 323 4.82 -4.54 2.70
C GLY A 323 3.66 -5.28 2.06
N PHE A 324 2.97 -6.16 2.80
CA PHE A 324 1.76 -6.83 2.33
C PHE A 324 0.68 -5.82 1.96
N SER A 325 0.42 -4.81 2.81
CA SER A 325 -0.58 -3.76 2.54
C SER A 325 -0.31 -3.03 1.21
N LEU A 326 0.95 -2.66 0.95
CA LEU A 326 1.34 -1.96 -0.27
C LEU A 326 1.18 -2.84 -1.51
N VAL A 327 1.70 -4.05 -1.46
CA VAL A 327 1.69 -4.96 -2.62
C VAL A 327 0.29 -5.49 -2.88
N PHE A 328 -0.48 -5.78 -1.84
CA PHE A 328 -1.87 -6.20 -1.98
C PHE A 328 -2.74 -5.10 -2.61
N GLN A 329 -2.56 -3.84 -2.19
CA GLN A 329 -3.22 -2.70 -2.84
C GLN A 329 -2.85 -2.59 -4.32
N ALA A 330 -1.57 -2.80 -4.68
CA ALA A 330 -1.12 -2.81 -6.08
C ALA A 330 -1.80 -3.93 -6.88
N PHE A 331 -1.87 -5.14 -6.34
CA PHE A 331 -2.51 -6.28 -7.00
C PHE A 331 -4.00 -6.04 -7.20
N ILE A 332 -4.71 -5.48 -6.21
CA ILE A 332 -6.12 -5.13 -6.36
C ILE A 332 -6.32 -4.09 -7.47
N ASN A 333 -5.47 -3.03 -7.54
CA ASN A 333 -5.56 -2.06 -8.63
C ASN A 333 -5.34 -2.72 -10.00
N MET A 334 -4.30 -3.53 -10.15
CA MET A 334 -4.03 -4.25 -11.40
C MET A 334 -5.14 -5.23 -11.76
N ALA A 335 -5.68 -5.96 -10.79
CA ALA A 335 -6.79 -6.91 -11.00
C ALA A 335 -8.09 -6.20 -11.40
N VAL A 336 -8.37 -5.00 -10.87
CA VAL A 336 -9.50 -4.16 -11.29
C VAL A 336 -9.30 -3.69 -12.74
N ALA A 337 -8.10 -3.26 -13.12
CA ALA A 337 -7.81 -2.81 -14.47
C ALA A 337 -8.05 -3.91 -15.53
N VAL A 338 -7.74 -5.18 -15.20
CA VAL A 338 -8.00 -6.35 -16.06
C VAL A 338 -9.37 -7.00 -15.80
N ASN A 339 -10.25 -6.34 -15.04
CA ASN A 339 -11.62 -6.81 -14.72
C ASN A 339 -11.69 -8.18 -14.02
N LEU A 340 -10.71 -8.52 -13.17
CA LEU A 340 -10.75 -9.66 -12.25
C LEU A 340 -11.47 -9.32 -10.94
N PHE A 341 -11.57 -8.04 -10.58
CA PHE A 341 -12.27 -7.53 -9.43
C PHE A 341 -13.16 -6.33 -9.79
N PRO A 342 -14.24 -6.08 -9.04
CA PRO A 342 -15.08 -4.90 -9.24
C PRO A 342 -14.28 -3.61 -8.98
N VAL A 343 -14.71 -2.51 -9.58
CA VAL A 343 -14.04 -1.20 -9.46
C VAL A 343 -13.94 -0.75 -8.01
N THR A 344 -12.71 -0.55 -7.53
CA THR A 344 -12.42 -0.22 -6.12
C THR A 344 -12.06 1.25 -5.89
N GLY A 345 -11.61 1.96 -6.91
CA GLY A 345 -11.09 3.33 -6.77
C GLY A 345 -9.81 3.39 -5.93
N GLN A 346 -9.00 2.34 -5.96
CA GLN A 346 -7.69 2.30 -5.30
C GLN A 346 -6.59 2.70 -6.28
N THR A 347 -5.67 3.52 -5.81
CA THR A 347 -4.51 3.93 -6.61
C THR A 347 -3.43 2.85 -6.63
N LEU A 348 -2.66 2.78 -7.71
CA LEU A 348 -1.45 1.95 -7.80
C LEU A 348 -0.31 2.64 -7.02
N PRO A 349 0.20 2.07 -5.90
CA PRO A 349 1.18 2.71 -5.05
C PRO A 349 2.44 3.16 -5.81
N LEU A 350 2.91 4.39 -5.59
CA LEU A 350 4.04 5.05 -6.27
C LEU A 350 3.82 5.36 -7.76
N VAL A 351 2.88 4.73 -8.44
CA VAL A 351 2.69 4.89 -9.90
C VAL A 351 1.54 5.83 -10.22
N SER A 352 0.38 5.69 -9.55
CA SER A 352 -0.76 6.59 -9.78
C SER A 352 -0.51 7.99 -9.26
N MET A 353 -1.14 8.98 -9.88
CA MET A 353 -1.20 10.35 -9.39
C MET A 353 -2.13 10.42 -8.16
N GLY A 354 -1.61 10.02 -7.00
CA GLY A 354 -2.37 9.90 -5.74
C GLY A 354 -2.22 11.06 -4.76
N GLY A 355 -1.57 12.16 -5.14
CA GLY A 355 -1.33 13.29 -4.22
C GLY A 355 -0.58 12.86 -2.95
N THR A 356 -1.14 13.17 -1.77
CA THR A 356 -0.53 12.81 -0.47
C THR A 356 -0.46 11.32 -0.17
N SER A 357 -1.24 10.47 -0.85
CA SER A 357 -1.15 9.00 -0.73
C SER A 357 0.25 8.48 -1.08
N ILE A 358 0.95 9.14 -2.04
CA ILE A 358 2.34 8.85 -2.38
C ILE A 358 3.26 9.05 -1.16
N TRP A 359 3.03 10.09 -0.36
CA TRP A 359 3.84 10.36 0.82
C TRP A 359 3.72 9.26 1.86
N PHE A 360 2.51 8.79 2.14
CA PHE A 360 2.30 7.67 3.07
C PHE A 360 2.89 6.36 2.53
N THR A 361 2.85 6.15 1.22
CA THR A 361 3.54 5.03 0.57
C THR A 361 5.06 5.13 0.76
N CYS A 362 5.65 6.30 0.53
CA CYS A 362 7.07 6.57 0.73
C CYS A 362 7.49 6.40 2.20
N ILE A 363 6.71 6.94 3.14
CA ILE A 363 6.92 6.73 4.59
C ILE A 363 6.89 5.23 4.92
N SER A 364 5.93 4.50 4.41
CA SER A 364 5.78 3.06 4.60
C SER A 364 7.02 2.29 4.14
N ILE A 365 7.53 2.60 2.94
CA ILE A 365 8.74 1.98 2.41
C ILE A 365 9.97 2.40 3.24
N GLY A 366 10.06 3.65 3.66
CA GLY A 366 11.13 4.13 4.54
C GLY A 366 11.18 3.40 5.88
N ILE A 367 10.02 3.06 6.45
CA ILE A 367 9.93 2.22 7.66
C ILE A 367 10.49 0.81 7.40
N ILE A 368 10.14 0.18 6.28
CA ILE A 368 10.68 -1.13 5.89
C ILE A 368 12.22 -1.06 5.74
N LEU A 369 12.72 -0.02 5.08
CA LEU A 369 14.15 0.22 4.91
C LEU A 369 14.86 0.46 6.25
N SER A 370 14.19 1.08 7.23
CA SER A 370 14.72 1.23 8.59
C SER A 370 14.92 -0.11 9.28
N VAL A 371 13.98 -1.05 9.11
CA VAL A 371 14.12 -2.42 9.63
C VAL A 371 15.29 -3.12 8.96
N SER A 372 15.38 -3.03 7.62
CA SER A 372 16.50 -3.62 6.86
C SER A 372 17.86 -3.10 7.31
N ARG A 373 17.98 -1.78 7.51
CA ARG A 373 19.22 -1.15 7.95
C ARG A 373 19.71 -1.69 9.28
N VAL A 374 18.83 -1.88 10.24
CA VAL A 374 19.21 -2.40 11.58
C VAL A 374 19.59 -3.88 11.46
N ALA A 375 18.84 -4.67 10.68
CA ALA A 375 19.14 -6.08 10.46
C ALA A 375 20.51 -6.27 9.80
N ASP A 376 20.90 -5.41 8.84
CA ASP A 376 22.20 -5.46 8.19
C ASP A 376 23.37 -5.11 9.15
N ILE A 377 23.17 -4.17 10.09
CA ILE A 377 24.15 -3.81 11.11
C ILE A 377 24.33 -4.99 12.08
N GLU A 378 23.25 -5.53 12.61
CA GLU A 378 23.28 -6.65 13.55
C GLU A 378 23.92 -7.92 12.96
N THR A 379 23.79 -8.14 11.64
CA THR A 379 24.44 -9.25 10.96
C THR A 379 25.95 -9.03 10.86
N ARG A 380 26.41 -7.81 10.58
CA ARG A 380 27.83 -7.47 10.50
C ARG A 380 28.51 -7.60 11.85
N ASP A 381 27.91 -7.01 12.89
CA ASP A 381 28.44 -7.08 14.26
C ASP A 381 28.52 -8.54 14.75
N GLY A 382 27.50 -9.37 14.43
CA GLY A 382 27.51 -10.81 14.75
C GLY A 382 28.62 -11.57 14.04
N THR A 383 28.88 -11.26 12.77
CA THR A 383 29.96 -11.90 11.98
C THR A 383 31.35 -11.49 12.49
N GLU A 384 31.54 -10.22 12.88
CA GLU A 384 32.81 -9.76 13.47
C GLU A 384 33.11 -10.44 14.80
N VAL A 385 32.09 -10.66 15.66
CA VAL A 385 32.27 -11.38 16.92
C VAL A 385 32.59 -12.84 16.69
N GLU A 386 32.02 -13.50 15.67
CA GLU A 386 32.26 -14.90 15.35
C GLU A 386 33.68 -15.10 14.80
N ILE A 387 34.16 -14.17 13.94
CA ILE A 387 35.56 -14.20 13.43
C ILE A 387 36.56 -13.98 14.54
N LEU A 388 36.28 -13.16 15.55
CA LEU A 388 37.16 -12.93 16.69
C LEU A 388 37.14 -14.08 17.71
N GLN A 389 36.19 -14.98 17.63
CA GLN A 389 36.05 -16.16 18.50
C GLN A 389 36.58 -17.46 17.87
N GLU A 390 36.97 -17.48 16.57
CA GLU A 390 37.67 -18.63 16.02
C GLU A 390 39.02 -18.80 16.74
N PRO A 391 39.24 -19.95 17.37
CA PRO A 391 40.51 -20.18 18.04
C PRO A 391 41.63 -20.20 17.00
N THR A 392 42.60 -19.30 17.16
CA THR A 392 43.86 -19.38 16.45
C THR A 392 44.42 -20.80 16.66
N LEU A 393 44.38 -21.62 15.61
CA LEU A 393 45.03 -22.92 15.58
C LEU A 393 46.51 -22.70 15.98
N SER A 394 46.82 -23.01 17.24
CA SER A 394 48.19 -23.04 17.72
C SER A 394 48.96 -24.10 16.94
N ILE A 395 49.74 -23.67 15.97
CA ILE A 395 50.73 -24.51 15.32
C ILE A 395 51.80 -24.81 16.38
N THR A 396 51.66 -25.95 17.05
CA THR A 396 52.72 -26.47 17.91
C THR A 396 53.87 -26.91 17.02
N PRO A 397 55.09 -26.37 17.17
CA PRO A 397 56.25 -26.87 16.41
C PRO A 397 56.54 -28.29 16.88
N GLN A 398 56.41 -29.27 15.99
CA GLN A 398 56.96 -30.60 16.23
C GLN A 398 58.48 -30.50 16.32
N THR A 399 59.04 -30.69 17.51
CA THR A 399 60.45 -30.92 17.74
C THR A 399 60.85 -32.24 17.08
N VAL A 400 61.60 -32.15 15.98
CA VAL A 400 62.30 -33.28 15.37
C VAL A 400 63.41 -33.67 16.34
N GLN A 401 63.27 -34.80 17.07
CA GLN A 401 64.35 -35.47 17.75
C GLN A 401 65.14 -36.29 16.69
N ALA A 402 66.32 -35.83 16.42
CA ALA A 402 67.29 -36.61 15.72
C ALA A 402 67.92 -37.66 16.69
N SER A 403 67.84 -38.92 16.33
CA SER A 403 68.72 -40.01 16.80
C SER A 403 69.25 -40.82 15.62
#